data_0ab0cf5c5355f4acf44282dc088f5154
#
_entry.id   0ab0cf5c5355f4acf44282dc088f5154
#
_cell.length_a   1.000
_cell.length_b   1.000
_cell.length_c   1.000
_cell.angle_alpha   90.00
_cell.angle_beta   90.00
_cell.angle_gamma   90.00
#
_symmetry.space_group_name_H-M   'P 1'
#
loop_
_entity.id
_entity.type
_entity.pdbx_description
1 polymer ?
#
loop_
_entity_poly.entity_id
_entity_poly.type
_entity_poly.pdbx_seq_one_letter_code
_entity_poly.pdbx_strand_id
1 'polypeptide(L)'
;MTAIRIRTLALALATTLALAACGYTLRQAQPLPQVLNAVVIEAVNLDSLLVMDLERELKGAGATLKPLNTTGVSVLKIQEETAERNVISLDDRAKVGEYELHYRVVYAVDGADGQPLLRDTPINLSRVYSFDEQQALGAAQEEDLIRSELRREAVRMIL
;
A
#
# COMPACT_ATOMS: atom_id res chain seq x y z
N MET A 1 -30.41 -51.68 7.76
CA MET A 1 -29.35 -51.03 6.91
C MET A 1 -29.73 -49.60 6.45
N THR A 2 -30.99 -49.28 6.24
CA THR A 2 -31.49 -47.98 5.76
C THR A 2 -31.30 -46.83 6.79
N ALA A 3 -31.52 -47.09 8.08
CA ALA A 3 -31.43 -46.08 9.13
C ALA A 3 -30.00 -45.53 9.37
N ILE A 4 -28.97 -46.36 9.13
CA ILE A 4 -27.56 -45.97 9.26
C ILE A 4 -27.18 -45.04 8.10
N ARG A 5 -27.62 -45.31 6.89
CA ARG A 5 -27.37 -44.50 5.70
C ARG A 5 -28.00 -43.10 5.81
N ILE A 6 -29.19 -43.01 6.40
CA ILE A 6 -29.88 -41.72 6.62
C ILE A 6 -29.14 -40.89 7.66
N ARG A 7 -28.64 -41.50 8.73
CA ARG A 7 -27.83 -40.79 9.75
C ARG A 7 -26.50 -40.27 9.22
N THR A 8 -25.82 -41.06 8.38
CA THR A 8 -24.56 -40.61 7.77
C THR A 8 -24.78 -39.48 6.75
N LEU A 9 -25.88 -39.53 5.98
CA LEU A 9 -26.23 -38.45 5.06
C LEU A 9 -26.60 -37.17 5.80
N ALA A 10 -27.36 -37.24 6.90
CA ALA A 10 -27.72 -36.10 7.73
C ALA A 10 -26.49 -35.48 8.40
N LEU A 11 -25.55 -36.31 8.87
CA LEU A 11 -24.28 -35.79 9.44
C LEU A 11 -23.40 -35.11 8.40
N ALA A 12 -23.29 -35.68 7.20
CA ALA A 12 -22.55 -35.06 6.10
C ALA A 12 -23.17 -33.72 5.65
N LEU A 13 -24.51 -33.65 5.61
CA LEU A 13 -25.20 -32.39 5.28
C LEU A 13 -25.01 -31.32 6.37
N ALA A 14 -25.03 -31.72 7.64
CA ALA A 14 -24.82 -30.82 8.77
C ALA A 14 -23.38 -30.29 8.79
N THR A 15 -22.37 -31.11 8.47
CA THR A 15 -20.98 -30.66 8.36
C THR A 15 -20.75 -29.70 7.19
N THR A 16 -21.38 -29.91 6.04
CA THR A 16 -21.27 -28.98 4.90
C THR A 16 -21.95 -27.65 5.19
N LEU A 17 -23.10 -27.63 5.88
CA LEU A 17 -23.74 -26.40 6.32
C LEU A 17 -22.89 -25.63 7.35
N ALA A 18 -22.24 -26.32 8.28
CA ALA A 18 -21.39 -25.72 9.29
C ALA A 18 -20.11 -25.08 8.68
N LEU A 19 -19.55 -25.65 7.61
CA LEU A 19 -18.42 -25.06 6.88
C LEU A 19 -18.83 -23.82 6.07
N ALA A 20 -20.05 -23.77 5.55
CA ALA A 20 -20.57 -22.60 4.84
C ALA A 20 -20.91 -21.44 5.78
N ALA A 21 -21.14 -21.71 7.08
CA ALA A 21 -21.40 -20.71 8.10
C ALA A 21 -20.13 -19.98 8.62
N CYS A 22 -18.93 -20.45 8.27
CA CYS A 22 -17.71 -19.66 8.42
C CYS A 22 -17.78 -18.50 7.43
N GLY A 23 -18.41 -17.39 7.84
CA GLY A 23 -18.59 -16.17 7.06
C GLY A 23 -17.27 -15.49 6.73
N TYR A 24 -16.44 -16.09 5.90
CA TYR A 24 -15.26 -15.49 5.32
C TYR A 24 -15.72 -14.46 4.28
N THR A 25 -15.99 -13.26 4.75
CA THR A 25 -16.18 -12.12 3.85
C THR A 25 -14.81 -11.63 3.40
N LEU A 26 -14.52 -11.78 2.12
CA LEU A 26 -13.41 -11.04 1.49
C LEU A 26 -13.59 -9.56 1.86
N ARG A 27 -12.56 -8.99 2.50
CA ARG A 27 -12.54 -7.55 2.80
C ARG A 27 -12.73 -6.82 1.47
N GLN A 28 -13.91 -6.25 1.28
CA GLN A 28 -14.18 -5.43 0.10
C GLN A 28 -13.20 -4.25 0.15
N ALA A 29 -12.54 -3.97 -0.96
CA ALA A 29 -11.76 -2.76 -1.13
C ALA A 29 -12.67 -1.57 -0.76
N GLN A 30 -12.18 -0.65 0.03
CA GLN A 30 -12.95 0.55 0.34
C GLN A 30 -13.26 1.27 -0.98
N PRO A 31 -14.50 1.75 -1.17
CA PRO A 31 -14.83 2.48 -2.37
C PRO A 31 -13.96 3.74 -2.44
N LEU A 32 -13.37 3.95 -3.60
CA LEU A 32 -12.56 5.13 -3.88
C LEU A 32 -13.40 6.40 -3.61
N PRO A 33 -12.85 7.45 -2.98
CA PRO A 33 -13.53 8.74 -2.88
C PRO A 33 -13.97 9.23 -4.25
N GLN A 34 -15.20 9.72 -4.37
CA GLN A 34 -15.77 10.13 -5.68
C GLN A 34 -14.91 11.16 -6.41
N VAL A 35 -14.17 11.99 -5.67
CA VAL A 35 -13.25 12.98 -6.22
C VAL A 35 -12.11 12.36 -7.02
N LEU A 36 -11.75 11.12 -6.76
CA LEU A 36 -10.69 10.40 -7.46
C LEU A 36 -11.20 9.51 -8.62
N ASN A 37 -12.49 9.52 -8.93
CA ASN A 37 -13.04 8.73 -10.04
C ASN A 37 -12.45 9.15 -11.41
N ALA A 38 -12.13 10.43 -11.58
CA ALA A 38 -11.38 10.94 -12.72
C ALA A 38 -10.27 11.85 -12.19
N VAL A 39 -9.02 11.46 -12.37
CA VAL A 39 -7.89 12.11 -11.70
C VAL A 39 -6.68 12.22 -12.62
N VAL A 40 -5.99 13.35 -12.50
CA VAL A 40 -4.63 13.55 -13.01
C VAL A 40 -3.65 13.32 -11.87
N ILE A 41 -2.55 12.64 -12.12
CA ILE A 41 -1.43 12.57 -11.17
C ILE A 41 -0.35 13.54 -11.63
N GLU A 42 0.00 14.48 -10.76
CA GLU A 42 1.16 15.35 -10.89
C GLU A 42 2.22 14.93 -9.88
N ALA A 43 3.46 14.78 -10.31
CA ALA A 43 4.55 14.40 -9.43
C ALA A 43 5.86 15.06 -9.86
N VAL A 44 6.76 15.28 -8.90
CA VAL A 44 8.14 15.73 -9.18
C VAL A 44 8.88 14.71 -10.06
N ASN A 45 8.60 13.43 -9.88
CA ASN A 45 9.09 12.34 -10.71
C ASN A 45 7.93 11.40 -11.08
N LEU A 46 7.45 11.54 -12.32
CA LEU A 46 6.34 10.71 -12.84
C LEU A 46 6.74 9.24 -13.07
N ASP A 47 8.03 8.96 -13.21
CA ASP A 47 8.53 7.60 -13.42
C ASP A 47 8.86 6.90 -12.09
N SER A 48 8.51 7.49 -10.95
CA SER A 48 8.75 6.88 -9.64
C SER A 48 7.88 5.62 -9.45
N LEU A 49 8.41 4.66 -8.68
CA LEU A 49 7.66 3.46 -8.33
C LEU A 49 6.39 3.77 -7.51
N LEU A 50 6.39 4.87 -6.75
CA LEU A 50 5.21 5.33 -6.01
C LEU A 50 4.10 5.73 -6.97
N VAL A 51 4.41 6.52 -8.00
CA VAL A 51 3.44 6.94 -9.02
C VAL A 51 2.90 5.74 -9.78
N MET A 52 3.76 4.81 -10.18
CA MET A 52 3.34 3.56 -10.85
C MET A 52 2.39 2.72 -9.97
N ASP A 53 2.69 2.62 -8.68
CA ASP A 53 1.84 1.90 -7.72
C ASP A 53 0.50 2.63 -7.52
N LEU A 54 0.50 3.97 -7.38
CA LEU A 54 -0.72 4.79 -7.29
C LEU A 54 -1.61 4.64 -8.55
N GLU A 55 -1.01 4.71 -9.73
CA GLU A 55 -1.76 4.50 -10.98
C GLU A 55 -2.43 3.13 -11.06
N ARG A 56 -1.68 2.08 -10.65
CA ARG A 56 -2.20 0.71 -10.66
C ARG A 56 -3.37 0.56 -9.69
N GLU A 57 -3.23 1.07 -8.46
CA GLU A 57 -4.27 0.97 -7.44
C GLU A 57 -5.51 1.82 -7.81
N LEU A 58 -5.32 3.04 -8.31
CA LEU A 58 -6.41 3.88 -8.80
C LEU A 58 -7.19 3.20 -9.93
N LYS A 59 -6.50 2.67 -10.94
CA LYS A 59 -7.12 1.90 -12.04
C LYS A 59 -7.84 0.66 -11.52
N GLY A 60 -7.22 -0.06 -10.58
CA GLY A 60 -7.82 -1.24 -9.93
C GLY A 60 -9.08 -0.92 -9.13
N ALA A 61 -9.15 0.27 -8.55
CA ALA A 61 -10.32 0.78 -7.83
C ALA A 61 -11.39 1.41 -8.75
N GLY A 62 -11.17 1.42 -10.07
CA GLY A 62 -12.13 1.92 -11.07
C GLY A 62 -11.96 3.39 -11.46
N ALA A 63 -10.88 4.06 -11.01
CA ALA A 63 -10.58 5.42 -11.42
C ALA A 63 -10.18 5.50 -12.90
N THR A 64 -10.52 6.62 -13.53
CA THR A 64 -10.05 6.97 -14.87
C THR A 64 -8.89 7.95 -14.75
N LEU A 65 -7.68 7.51 -15.09
CA LEU A 65 -6.53 8.40 -15.16
C LEU A 65 -6.62 9.28 -16.39
N LYS A 66 -6.38 10.56 -16.23
CA LYS A 66 -6.39 11.56 -17.30
C LYS A 66 -4.97 12.08 -17.57
N PRO A 67 -4.68 12.47 -18.82
CA PRO A 67 -3.41 13.10 -19.14
C PRO A 67 -3.18 14.40 -18.35
N LEU A 68 -1.90 14.76 -18.15
CA LEU A 68 -1.53 16.06 -17.60
C LEU A 68 -2.22 17.20 -18.35
N ASN A 69 -2.54 18.28 -17.65
CA ASN A 69 -3.24 19.46 -18.17
C ASN A 69 -4.72 19.22 -18.55
N THR A 70 -5.33 18.11 -18.18
CA THR A 70 -6.78 17.93 -18.31
C THR A 70 -7.49 18.81 -17.27
N THR A 71 -8.39 19.68 -17.71
CA THR A 71 -9.19 20.55 -16.83
C THR A 71 -10.50 19.89 -16.45
N GLY A 72 -11.08 20.31 -15.31
CA GLY A 72 -12.38 19.81 -14.84
C GLY A 72 -12.32 18.41 -14.23
N VAL A 73 -11.14 17.98 -13.78
CA VAL A 73 -10.89 16.72 -13.06
C VAL A 73 -10.02 17.01 -11.85
N SER A 74 -10.09 16.14 -10.85
CA SER A 74 -9.24 16.28 -9.67
C SER A 74 -7.77 16.02 -9.98
N VAL A 75 -6.89 16.64 -9.21
CA VAL A 75 -5.44 16.51 -9.37
C VAL A 75 -4.86 15.97 -8.06
N LEU A 76 -4.25 14.79 -8.12
CA LEU A 76 -3.44 14.23 -7.04
C LEU A 76 -1.98 14.66 -7.26
N LYS A 77 -1.45 15.46 -6.36
CA LYS A 77 -0.09 16.01 -6.43
C LYS A 77 0.84 15.28 -5.48
N ILE A 78 1.92 14.70 -5.99
CA ILE A 78 3.02 14.15 -5.19
C ILE A 78 4.13 15.17 -5.23
N GLN A 79 4.28 15.90 -4.14
CA GLN A 79 5.20 17.05 -4.03
C GLN A 79 6.59 16.63 -3.56
N GLU A 80 6.66 15.57 -2.75
CA GLU A 80 7.90 15.03 -2.21
C GLU A 80 7.79 13.52 -2.09
N GLU A 81 8.86 12.82 -2.45
CA GLU A 81 9.08 11.40 -2.18
C GLU A 81 10.54 11.21 -1.82
N THR A 82 10.83 10.81 -0.58
CA THR A 82 12.18 10.54 -0.11
C THR A 82 12.24 9.21 0.63
N ALA A 83 13.37 8.51 0.47
CA ALA A 83 13.68 7.29 1.19
C ALA A 83 15.13 7.39 1.70
N GLU A 84 15.28 7.49 3.01
CA GLU A 84 16.57 7.68 3.67
C GLU A 84 16.86 6.52 4.62
N ARG A 85 18.13 6.15 4.70
CA ARG A 85 18.62 5.12 5.60
C ARG A 85 19.54 5.73 6.65
N ASN A 86 19.20 5.54 7.92
CA ASN A 86 19.96 6.03 9.06
C ASN A 86 20.50 4.87 9.90
N VAL A 87 21.73 5.01 10.40
CA VAL A 87 22.30 4.06 11.37
C VAL A 87 21.70 4.36 12.73
N ILE A 88 21.14 3.36 13.40
CA ILE A 88 20.56 3.52 14.74
C ILE A 88 21.29 2.74 15.82
N SER A 89 22.03 1.68 15.45
CA SER A 89 22.85 0.97 16.42
C SER A 89 24.19 0.51 15.84
N LEU A 90 25.17 0.35 16.72
CA LEU A 90 26.45 -0.28 16.44
C LEU A 90 26.60 -1.54 17.28
N ASP A 91 27.27 -2.55 16.75
CA ASP A 91 27.63 -3.76 17.48
C ASP A 91 28.83 -3.52 18.43
N ASP A 92 29.22 -4.54 19.20
CA ASP A 92 30.36 -4.50 20.14
C ASP A 92 31.71 -4.21 19.47
N ARG A 93 31.80 -4.26 18.14
CA ARG A 93 32.98 -3.98 17.33
C ARG A 93 32.91 -2.63 16.65
N ALA A 94 31.96 -1.77 17.05
CA ALA A 94 31.67 -0.49 16.44
C ALA A 94 31.29 -0.57 14.94
N LYS A 95 30.72 -1.69 14.49
CA LYS A 95 30.12 -1.86 13.18
C LYS A 95 28.62 -1.62 13.25
N VAL A 96 28.02 -1.27 12.13
CA VAL A 96 26.56 -1.05 12.06
C VAL A 96 25.85 -2.37 12.40
N GLY A 97 24.98 -2.32 13.40
CA GLY A 97 24.11 -3.42 13.82
C GLY A 97 22.69 -3.29 13.27
N GLU A 98 22.18 -2.07 13.20
CA GLU A 98 20.81 -1.82 12.72
C GLU A 98 20.74 -0.52 11.94
N TYR A 99 19.86 -0.55 10.95
CA TYR A 99 19.43 0.62 10.20
C TYR A 99 17.95 0.91 10.44
N GLU A 100 17.58 2.17 10.34
CA GLU A 100 16.21 2.62 10.19
C GLU A 100 16.03 3.20 8.79
N LEU A 101 15.06 2.67 8.05
CA LEU A 101 14.65 3.20 6.77
C LEU A 101 13.47 4.13 6.98
N HIS A 102 13.64 5.41 6.65
CA HIS A 102 12.59 6.41 6.62
C HIS A 102 12.05 6.59 5.21
N TYR A 103 10.74 6.59 5.07
CA TYR A 103 10.06 6.86 3.82
C TYR A 103 9.05 7.99 4.05
N ARG A 104 9.25 9.08 3.33
CA ARG A 104 8.42 10.28 3.44
C ARG A 104 7.80 10.61 2.10
N VAL A 105 6.51 10.90 2.12
CA VAL A 105 5.75 11.41 0.97
C VAL A 105 4.98 12.65 1.42
N VAL A 106 4.98 13.70 0.62
CA VAL A 106 4.08 14.85 0.79
C VAL A 106 3.16 14.92 -0.40
N TYR A 107 1.86 14.92 -0.15
CA TYR A 107 0.86 14.96 -1.20
C TYR A 107 -0.23 15.98 -0.92
N ALA A 108 -0.90 16.40 -1.99
CA ALA A 108 -2.07 17.29 -1.95
C ALA A 108 -3.09 16.83 -2.98
N VAL A 109 -4.34 17.25 -2.83
CA VAL A 109 -5.43 16.96 -3.77
C VAL A 109 -6.16 18.25 -4.07
N ASP A 110 -6.25 18.60 -5.35
CA ASP A 110 -7.12 19.66 -5.83
C ASP A 110 -8.39 19.07 -6.44
N GLY A 111 -9.50 19.75 -6.26
CA GLY A 111 -10.78 19.41 -6.88
C GLY A 111 -10.83 19.75 -8.36
N ALA A 112 -11.86 19.27 -9.03
CA ALA A 112 -12.13 19.55 -10.45
C ALA A 112 -12.32 21.06 -10.75
N ASP A 113 -12.64 21.84 -9.73
CA ASP A 113 -12.76 23.30 -9.79
C ASP A 113 -11.42 24.04 -9.51
N GLY A 114 -10.34 23.27 -9.29
CA GLY A 114 -9.01 23.81 -8.95
C GLY A 114 -8.88 24.27 -7.51
N GLN A 115 -9.89 24.06 -6.66
CA GLN A 115 -9.78 24.40 -5.25
C GLN A 115 -9.09 23.28 -4.47
N PRO A 116 -8.24 23.57 -3.49
CA PRO A 116 -7.58 22.57 -2.70
C PRO A 116 -8.58 21.83 -1.79
N LEU A 117 -8.74 20.53 -2.03
CA LEU A 117 -9.51 19.63 -1.17
C LEU A 117 -8.66 19.13 0.00
N LEU A 118 -7.40 18.84 -0.26
CA LEU A 118 -6.42 18.45 0.72
C LEU A 118 -5.13 19.23 0.46
N ARG A 119 -4.67 19.94 1.48
CA ARG A 119 -3.39 20.67 1.43
C ARG A 119 -2.25 19.71 1.77
N ASP A 120 -1.03 20.18 1.58
CA ASP A 120 0.21 19.44 1.82
C ASP A 120 0.14 18.54 3.05
N THR A 121 -0.04 17.26 2.81
CA THR A 121 -0.21 16.24 3.85
C THR A 121 0.99 15.33 3.85
N PRO A 122 1.82 15.35 4.91
CA PRO A 122 2.96 14.46 5.02
C PRO A 122 2.55 13.08 5.51
N ILE A 123 3.07 12.05 4.85
CA ILE A 123 3.13 10.67 5.33
C ILE A 123 4.58 10.38 5.70
N ASN A 124 4.82 9.95 6.94
CA ASN A 124 6.12 9.54 7.41
C ASN A 124 6.02 8.11 7.92
N LEU A 125 6.76 7.21 7.31
CA LEU A 125 6.82 5.80 7.65
C LEU A 125 8.26 5.43 7.96
N SER A 126 8.48 4.50 8.90
CA SER A 126 9.82 3.97 9.15
C SER A 126 9.79 2.49 9.50
N ARG A 127 10.91 1.82 9.24
CA ARG A 127 11.18 0.43 9.61
C ARG A 127 12.62 0.26 10.04
N VAL A 128 12.80 -0.43 11.14
CA VAL A 128 14.12 -0.87 11.59
C VAL A 128 14.39 -2.27 11.05
N TYR A 129 15.62 -2.52 10.63
CA TYR A 129 16.09 -3.85 10.22
C TYR A 129 17.54 -4.06 10.65
N SER A 130 17.87 -5.31 10.96
CA SER A 130 19.23 -5.69 11.36
C SER A 130 20.14 -5.77 10.13
N PHE A 131 21.38 -5.38 10.33
CA PHE A 131 22.41 -5.44 9.30
C PHE A 131 23.57 -6.32 9.77
N ASP A 132 23.88 -7.35 8.97
CA ASP A 132 25.09 -8.18 9.16
C ASP A 132 25.96 -8.05 7.90
N GLU A 133 27.18 -7.54 8.10
CA GLU A 133 28.15 -7.34 7.03
C GLU A 133 28.51 -8.68 6.33
N GLN A 134 28.44 -9.80 7.04
CA GLN A 134 28.72 -11.12 6.47
C GLN A 134 27.57 -11.61 5.57
N GLN A 135 26.39 -11.02 5.68
CA GLN A 135 25.20 -11.33 4.91
C GLN A 135 24.73 -10.13 4.05
N ALA A 136 25.65 -9.31 3.59
CA ALA A 136 25.36 -8.05 2.89
C ALA A 136 24.41 -8.19 1.68
N LEU A 137 24.46 -9.30 0.94
CA LEU A 137 23.52 -9.58 -0.17
C LEU A 137 22.11 -9.82 0.34
N GLY A 138 21.94 -10.53 1.46
CA GLY A 138 20.64 -10.74 2.10
C GLY A 138 20.08 -9.43 2.64
N ALA A 139 20.93 -8.62 3.28
CA ALA A 139 20.54 -7.31 3.83
C ALA A 139 20.06 -6.33 2.74
N ALA A 140 20.67 -6.34 1.55
CA ALA A 140 20.22 -5.52 0.43
C ALA A 140 18.83 -5.94 -0.07
N GLN A 141 18.58 -7.25 -0.17
CA GLN A 141 17.26 -7.76 -0.57
C GLN A 141 16.17 -7.45 0.47
N GLU A 142 16.52 -7.51 1.76
CA GLU A 142 15.62 -7.15 2.86
C GLU A 142 15.29 -5.65 2.80
N GLU A 143 16.28 -4.78 2.59
CA GLU A 143 16.05 -3.34 2.44
C GLU A 143 15.12 -3.03 1.26
N ASP A 144 15.32 -3.66 0.09
CA ASP A 144 14.45 -3.49 -1.07
C ASP A 144 13.01 -3.95 -0.78
N LEU A 145 12.84 -5.04 -0.04
CA LEU A 145 11.53 -5.52 0.40
C LEU A 145 10.86 -4.50 1.31
N ILE A 146 11.57 -4.00 2.33
CA ILE A 146 11.08 -2.99 3.27
C ILE A 146 10.68 -1.71 2.52
N ARG A 147 11.52 -1.24 1.58
CA ARG A 147 11.18 -0.08 0.73
C ARG A 147 9.88 -0.28 -0.03
N SER A 148 9.69 -1.47 -0.59
CA SER A 148 8.48 -1.80 -1.33
C SER A 148 7.24 -1.88 -0.43
N GLU A 149 7.40 -2.32 0.82
CA GLU A 149 6.33 -2.37 1.82
C GLU A 149 5.91 -0.97 2.27
N LEU A 150 6.89 -0.10 2.61
CA LEU A 150 6.64 1.28 3.01
C LEU A 150 5.94 2.06 1.90
N ARG A 151 6.39 1.89 0.65
CA ARG A 151 5.75 2.50 -0.52
C ARG A 151 4.30 2.05 -0.68
N ARG A 152 4.02 0.74 -0.59
CA ARG A 152 2.65 0.21 -0.65
C ARG A 152 1.78 0.70 0.51
N GLU A 153 2.37 0.87 1.69
CA GLU A 153 1.68 1.44 2.85
C GLU A 153 1.32 2.90 2.60
N ALA A 154 2.26 3.70 2.06
CA ALA A 154 2.00 5.10 1.66
C ALA A 154 0.87 5.19 0.63
N VAL A 155 0.88 4.35 -0.41
CA VAL A 155 -0.21 4.29 -1.40
C VAL A 155 -1.57 4.05 -0.74
N ARG A 156 -1.66 3.09 0.20
CA ARG A 156 -2.90 2.83 0.94
C ARG A 156 -3.35 3.98 1.86
N MET A 157 -2.42 4.84 2.27
CA MET A 157 -2.74 6.02 3.08
C MET A 157 -3.19 7.21 2.24
N ILE A 158 -2.77 7.25 0.97
CA ILE A 158 -3.17 8.30 0.02
C ILE A 158 -4.57 8.04 -0.53
N LEU A 159 -4.93 6.75 -0.73
CA LEU A 159 -6.22 6.32 -1.33
C LEU A 159 -7.26 5.93 -0.30
#